data_a16057dec9062c63002ef8ca80c3a7bc
#
_entry.id   a16057dec9062c63002ef8ca80c3a7bc
#
_cell.length_a   1.000
_cell.length_b   1.000
_cell.length_c   1.000
_cell.angle_alpha   90.00
_cell.angle_beta   90.00
_cell.angle_gamma   90.00
#
_symmetry.space_group_name_H-M   'P 1'
#
loop_
_entity.id
_entity.type
_entity.pdbx_description
1 polymer ?
#
loop_
_entity_poly.entity_id
_entity_poly.type
_entity_poly.pdbx_seq_one_letter_code
_entity_poly.pdbx_strand_id
1 'polypeptide(L)'
;MKKYLYILAALVFVVGCHKPAPTPTPEPDKLELVAKRYELSYEAQTLELKFDTNAEYSFELSAEWIKLEEGSRSQGMKSYTARFAVEENTSKKERVAYILILAGEAQQTITVVQGAMPERMILQLDHTNTTLKSPTWRGDIITGNISWGDGTEQSYTEGASHSFSGAKQSTKFDMRGATGFRIEQIDNIENIEIGIEL
;
A
#
# COMPACT_ATOMS: atom_id res chain seq x y z
N MET A 1 88.74 -12.20 56.53
CA MET A 1 87.78 -13.31 56.40
C MET A 1 86.42 -12.71 56.20
N LYS A 2 85.95 -12.64 54.98
CA LYS A 2 84.61 -12.07 54.62
C LYS A 2 83.66 -13.20 54.34
N LYS A 3 82.57 -13.31 55.15
CA LYS A 3 81.46 -14.26 54.97
C LYS A 3 80.45 -13.65 54.02
N TYR A 4 80.21 -14.28 52.88
CA TYR A 4 79.17 -13.90 51.96
C TYR A 4 77.90 -14.70 52.30
N LEU A 5 76.82 -13.98 52.66
CA LEU A 5 75.49 -14.50 52.90
C LEU A 5 74.72 -14.46 51.59
N TYR A 6 74.41 -15.59 51.00
CA TYR A 6 73.59 -15.68 49.83
C TYR A 6 72.06 -15.75 50.29
N ILE A 7 71.34 -14.69 49.97
CA ILE A 7 69.87 -14.66 50.14
C ILE A 7 69.25 -15.24 48.85
N LEU A 8 68.68 -16.43 48.98
CA LEU A 8 67.93 -17.07 47.87
C LEU A 8 66.51 -16.47 47.88
N ALA A 9 66.21 -15.57 46.95
CA ALA A 9 64.84 -15.05 46.75
C ALA A 9 64.01 -16.07 45.97
N ALA A 10 63.12 -16.77 46.63
CA ALA A 10 62.14 -17.63 45.97
C ALA A 10 61.02 -16.78 45.31
N LEU A 11 61.06 -16.71 43.99
CA LEU A 11 60.03 -16.02 43.22
C LEU A 11 58.82 -16.95 43.06
N VAL A 12 57.77 -16.73 43.87
CA VAL A 12 56.50 -17.48 43.75
C VAL A 12 55.69 -16.89 42.57
N PHE A 13 55.69 -17.58 41.45
CA PHE A 13 54.77 -17.28 40.35
C PHE A 13 53.34 -17.76 40.74
N VAL A 14 52.48 -16.85 41.10
CA VAL A 14 51.07 -17.09 41.21
C VAL A 14 50.49 -17.13 39.79
N VAL A 15 50.35 -18.32 39.20
CA VAL A 15 49.61 -18.51 37.97
C VAL A 15 48.12 -18.40 38.33
N GLY A 16 47.61 -17.18 38.22
CA GLY A 16 46.15 -16.94 38.29
C GLY A 16 45.48 -17.58 37.09
N CYS A 17 44.79 -18.71 37.31
CA CYS A 17 43.84 -19.25 36.32
C CYS A 17 42.72 -18.21 36.11
N HIS A 18 42.88 -17.35 35.10
CA HIS A 18 41.77 -16.59 34.59
C HIS A 18 40.84 -17.56 33.89
N LYS A 19 39.69 -17.84 34.53
CA LYS A 19 38.55 -18.47 33.83
C LYS A 19 38.23 -17.56 32.63
N PRO A 20 38.20 -18.04 31.38
CA PRO A 20 37.76 -17.22 30.26
C PRO A 20 36.34 -16.75 30.56
N ALA A 21 36.09 -15.46 30.35
CA ALA A 21 34.76 -14.90 30.49
C ALA A 21 33.80 -15.73 29.58
N PRO A 22 32.62 -16.06 30.06
CA PRO A 22 31.65 -16.80 29.24
C PRO A 22 31.43 -16.02 27.93
N THR A 23 31.63 -16.68 26.80
CA THR A 23 31.34 -16.09 25.50
C THR A 23 29.87 -15.70 25.52
N PRO A 24 29.51 -14.45 25.22
CA PRO A 24 28.12 -14.05 25.21
C PRO A 24 27.35 -14.96 24.24
N THR A 25 26.30 -15.61 24.73
CA THR A 25 25.40 -16.38 23.89
C THR A 25 24.80 -15.44 22.86
N PRO A 26 24.85 -15.74 21.56
CA PRO A 26 24.22 -14.91 20.55
C PRO A 26 22.74 -14.68 20.91
N GLU A 27 22.29 -13.45 20.83
CA GLU A 27 20.88 -13.14 21.02
C GLU A 27 20.09 -13.78 19.87
N PRO A 28 18.95 -14.45 20.12
CA PRO A 28 18.17 -15.06 19.05
C PRO A 28 17.66 -14.01 18.07
N ASP A 29 17.56 -14.42 16.80
CA ASP A 29 17.01 -13.56 15.76
C ASP A 29 15.56 -13.22 16.06
N LYS A 30 15.21 -11.94 15.96
CA LYS A 30 13.89 -11.39 16.22
C LYS A 30 13.33 -10.75 14.97
N LEU A 31 12.05 -10.91 14.74
CA LEU A 31 11.31 -10.24 13.67
C LEU A 31 9.91 -9.88 14.17
N GLU A 32 9.65 -8.59 14.30
CA GLU A 32 8.37 -8.05 14.76
C GLU A 32 7.74 -7.22 13.66
N LEU A 33 6.46 -7.48 13.35
CA LEU A 33 5.69 -6.79 12.33
C LEU A 33 4.71 -5.82 12.97
N VAL A 34 4.56 -4.63 12.40
CA VAL A 34 3.50 -3.68 12.78
C VAL A 34 2.12 -4.20 12.36
N ALA A 35 2.02 -4.82 11.18
CA ALA A 35 0.80 -5.44 10.69
C ALA A 35 1.12 -6.71 9.88
N LYS A 36 0.20 -7.67 9.91
CA LYS A 36 0.31 -8.94 9.17
C LYS A 36 -0.65 -9.05 7.99
N ARG A 37 -1.54 -8.08 7.82
CA ARG A 37 -2.51 -8.01 6.74
C ARG A 37 -2.68 -6.58 6.29
N TYR A 38 -2.70 -6.39 4.98
CA TYR A 38 -2.96 -5.12 4.31
C TYR A 38 -4.09 -5.31 3.32
N GLU A 39 -5.03 -4.38 3.36
CA GLU A 39 -6.14 -4.30 2.42
C GLU A 39 -5.97 -3.04 1.57
N LEU A 40 -5.87 -3.23 0.27
CA LEU A 40 -5.53 -2.20 -0.69
C LEU A 40 -6.70 -2.00 -1.66
N SER A 41 -6.85 -0.77 -2.15
CA SER A 41 -7.74 -0.51 -3.28
C SER A 41 -7.25 -1.23 -4.54
N TYR A 42 -8.07 -1.26 -5.58
CA TYR A 42 -7.70 -1.83 -6.88
C TYR A 42 -6.60 -1.03 -7.59
N GLU A 43 -6.44 0.24 -7.27
CA GLU A 43 -5.51 1.17 -7.92
C GLU A 43 -4.05 0.79 -7.69
N ALA A 44 -3.18 1.20 -8.62
CA ALA A 44 -1.74 1.10 -8.42
C ALA A 44 -1.32 2.01 -7.25
N GLN A 45 -0.52 1.48 -6.33
CA GLN A 45 -0.11 2.21 -5.14
C GLN A 45 1.19 1.66 -4.55
N THR A 46 1.79 2.40 -3.64
CA THR A 46 2.94 1.94 -2.86
C THR A 46 2.46 1.38 -1.50
N LEU A 47 2.84 0.15 -1.21
CA LEU A 47 2.67 -0.46 0.11
C LEU A 47 3.93 -0.23 0.95
N GLU A 48 3.78 0.42 2.10
CA GLU A 48 4.83 0.56 3.11
C GLU A 48 4.68 -0.52 4.19
N LEU A 49 5.70 -1.33 4.33
CA LEU A 49 5.78 -2.39 5.34
C LEU A 49 6.81 -2.01 6.39
N LYS A 50 6.35 -1.92 7.64
CA LYS A 50 7.19 -1.56 8.80
C LYS A 50 7.41 -2.77 9.69
N PHE A 51 8.66 -3.00 10.06
CA PHE A 51 9.05 -4.12 10.91
C PHE A 51 10.35 -3.82 11.65
N ASP A 52 10.56 -4.56 12.73
CA ASP A 52 11.77 -4.50 13.55
C ASP A 52 12.51 -5.84 13.49
N THR A 53 13.83 -5.81 13.31
CA THR A 53 14.67 -7.01 13.35
C THR A 53 16.09 -6.70 13.81
N ASN A 54 16.75 -7.69 14.41
CA ASN A 54 18.17 -7.66 14.79
C ASN A 54 19.06 -8.47 13.84
N ALA A 55 18.49 -9.04 12.76
CA ALA A 55 19.19 -9.85 11.77
C ALA A 55 19.12 -9.23 10.37
N GLU A 56 19.99 -9.68 9.48
CA GLU A 56 19.85 -9.38 8.05
C GLU A 56 18.57 -10.00 7.51
N TYR A 57 17.90 -9.29 6.61
CA TYR A 57 16.61 -9.70 6.10
C TYR A 57 16.53 -9.72 4.58
N SER A 58 15.58 -10.51 4.08
CA SER A 58 15.19 -10.58 2.66
C SER A 58 13.69 -10.80 2.53
N PHE A 59 13.18 -10.61 1.30
CA PHE A 59 11.78 -10.80 0.98
C PHE A 59 11.61 -11.84 -0.10
N GLU A 60 10.58 -12.69 0.04
CA GLU A 60 10.06 -13.54 -1.02
C GLU A 60 8.62 -13.13 -1.32
N LEU A 61 8.31 -12.93 -2.60
CA LEU A 61 7.01 -12.46 -3.07
C LEU A 61 6.29 -13.60 -3.80
N SER A 62 5.03 -13.84 -3.46
CA SER A 62 4.24 -14.89 -4.09
C SER A 62 3.58 -14.49 -5.41
N ALA A 63 3.67 -13.20 -5.80
CA ALA A 63 2.99 -12.67 -6.97
C ALA A 63 3.81 -11.59 -7.66
N GLU A 64 3.78 -11.57 -8.99
CA GLU A 64 4.53 -10.63 -9.83
C GLU A 64 4.00 -9.19 -9.80
N TRP A 65 2.74 -9.00 -9.39
CA TRP A 65 2.11 -7.69 -9.30
C TRP A 65 2.50 -6.89 -8.05
N ILE A 66 3.34 -7.45 -7.17
CA ILE A 66 4.02 -6.76 -6.07
C ILE A 66 5.51 -6.80 -6.34
N LYS A 67 6.17 -5.65 -6.33
CA LYS A 67 7.61 -5.53 -6.58
C LYS A 67 8.27 -4.72 -5.47
N LEU A 68 9.38 -5.20 -4.95
CA LEU A 68 10.18 -4.43 -4.00
C LEU A 68 10.83 -3.24 -4.72
N GLU A 69 10.55 -2.01 -4.28
CA GLU A 69 11.18 -0.79 -4.78
C GLU A 69 12.48 -0.49 -4.05
N GLU A 70 12.40 -0.42 -2.72
CA GLU A 70 13.54 -0.16 -1.86
C GLU A 70 13.39 -0.89 -0.53
N GLY A 71 14.51 -1.43 -0.04
CA GLY A 71 14.65 -1.97 1.30
C GLY A 71 15.84 -1.31 1.98
N SER A 72 15.62 -0.73 3.15
CA SER A 72 16.70 -0.18 3.96
C SER A 72 17.44 -1.31 4.67
N ARG A 73 18.78 -1.39 4.53
CA ARG A 73 19.63 -2.34 5.27
C ARG A 73 20.32 -1.64 6.42
N SER A 74 20.33 -2.24 7.59
CA SER A 74 21.07 -1.73 8.75
C SER A 74 21.47 -2.87 9.69
N GLN A 75 22.57 -2.71 10.42
CA GLN A 75 23.01 -3.64 11.47
C GLN A 75 22.51 -3.21 12.85
N GLY A 76 22.08 -4.17 13.65
CA GLY A 76 21.55 -3.98 15.00
C GLY A 76 20.01 -3.88 15.01
N MET A 77 19.38 -4.09 16.16
CA MET A 77 17.93 -4.03 16.30
C MET A 77 17.41 -2.65 15.91
N LYS A 78 16.71 -2.57 14.78
CA LYS A 78 16.23 -1.30 14.20
C LYS A 78 14.91 -1.50 13.51
N SER A 79 14.16 -0.40 13.46
CA SER A 79 12.91 -0.28 12.70
C SER A 79 13.21 -0.02 11.23
N TYR A 80 12.61 -0.80 10.37
CA TYR A 80 12.78 -0.73 8.92
C TYR A 80 11.45 -0.40 8.26
N THR A 81 11.56 0.24 7.11
CA THR A 81 10.43 0.43 6.19
C THR A 81 10.85 -0.11 4.83
N ALA A 82 10.15 -1.12 4.33
CA ALA A 82 10.27 -1.58 2.97
C ALA A 82 9.10 -1.05 2.14
N ARG A 83 9.37 -0.64 0.89
CA ARG A 83 8.38 -0.13 -0.04
C ARG A 83 8.21 -1.10 -1.19
N PHE A 84 6.96 -1.38 -1.50
CA PHE A 84 6.58 -2.26 -2.58
C PHE A 84 5.66 -1.52 -3.54
N ALA A 85 6.01 -1.50 -4.82
CA ALA A 85 5.10 -1.11 -5.87
C ALA A 85 4.04 -2.20 -6.04
N VAL A 86 2.79 -1.81 -5.97
CA VAL A 86 1.63 -2.68 -6.20
C VAL A 86 0.96 -2.22 -7.49
N GLU A 87 0.88 -3.10 -8.48
CA GLU A 87 0.26 -2.82 -9.76
C GLU A 87 -1.27 -2.73 -9.63
N GLU A 88 -1.93 -1.99 -10.52
CA GLU A 88 -3.39 -1.92 -10.58
C GLU A 88 -4.01 -3.31 -10.78
N ASN A 89 -5.06 -3.61 -10.03
CA ASN A 89 -5.88 -4.79 -10.27
C ASN A 89 -6.97 -4.47 -11.29
N THR A 90 -6.71 -4.74 -12.54
CA THR A 90 -7.68 -4.53 -13.63
C THR A 90 -8.75 -5.62 -13.71
N SER A 91 -8.69 -6.62 -12.82
CA SER A 91 -9.69 -7.68 -12.78
C SER A 91 -10.87 -7.29 -11.88
N LYS A 92 -12.02 -7.93 -12.13
CA LYS A 92 -13.24 -7.77 -11.32
C LYS A 92 -13.28 -8.69 -10.10
N LYS A 93 -12.13 -9.22 -9.73
CA LYS A 93 -11.99 -10.10 -8.58
C LYS A 93 -10.88 -9.59 -7.69
N GLU A 94 -11.12 -9.66 -6.41
CA GLU A 94 -10.09 -9.50 -5.42
C GLU A 94 -8.94 -10.46 -5.68
N ARG A 95 -7.70 -10.00 -5.44
CA ARG A 95 -6.51 -10.84 -5.53
C ARG A 95 -5.71 -10.79 -4.23
N VAL A 96 -5.04 -11.89 -3.94
CA VAL A 96 -4.27 -12.05 -2.71
C VAL A 96 -2.83 -12.41 -3.06
N ALA A 97 -1.90 -11.82 -2.34
CA ALA A 97 -0.49 -12.19 -2.37
C ALA A 97 0.07 -12.30 -0.97
N TYR A 98 1.21 -12.97 -0.86
CA TYR A 98 1.95 -13.12 0.37
C TYR A 98 3.35 -12.54 0.20
N ILE A 99 3.80 -11.82 1.23
CA ILE A 99 5.17 -11.35 1.38
C ILE A 99 5.75 -12.13 2.55
N LEU A 100 6.73 -13.00 2.30
CA LEU A 100 7.50 -13.66 3.33
C LEU A 100 8.73 -12.82 3.64
N ILE A 101 8.92 -12.46 4.90
CA ILE A 101 10.14 -11.85 5.41
C ILE A 101 10.95 -12.93 6.08
N LEU A 102 12.20 -13.05 5.66
CA LEU A 102 13.23 -13.89 6.27
C LEU A 102 14.22 -12.98 6.98
N ALA A 103 14.48 -13.20 8.28
CA ALA A 103 15.41 -12.42 9.07
C ALA A 103 16.23 -13.36 9.95
N GLY A 104 17.40 -13.78 9.46
CA GLY A 104 18.18 -14.87 10.06
C GLY A 104 17.36 -16.15 10.13
N GLU A 105 17.15 -16.70 11.33
CA GLU A 105 16.28 -17.89 11.56
C GLU A 105 14.80 -17.52 11.75
N ALA A 106 14.47 -16.24 11.97
CA ALA A 106 13.11 -15.78 12.14
C ALA A 106 12.44 -15.55 10.77
N GLN A 107 11.14 -15.88 10.69
CA GLN A 107 10.35 -15.63 9.49
C GLN A 107 8.92 -15.22 9.83
N GLN A 108 8.33 -14.36 8.99
CA GLN A 108 6.96 -13.90 9.12
C GLN A 108 6.32 -13.74 7.74
N THR A 109 5.04 -14.12 7.63
CA THR A 109 4.27 -13.96 6.40
C THR A 109 3.26 -12.83 6.57
N ILE A 110 3.17 -11.97 5.56
CA ILE A 110 2.22 -10.88 5.46
C ILE A 110 1.26 -11.20 4.32
N THR A 111 -0.01 -11.01 4.57
CA THR A 111 -1.07 -11.14 3.57
C THR A 111 -1.40 -9.77 2.99
N VAL A 112 -1.34 -9.65 1.68
CA VAL A 112 -1.77 -8.45 0.93
C VAL A 112 -3.00 -8.83 0.12
N VAL A 113 -4.11 -8.14 0.38
CA VAL A 113 -5.37 -8.30 -0.34
C VAL A 113 -5.60 -7.03 -1.13
N GLN A 114 -5.79 -7.15 -2.43
CA GLN A 114 -6.12 -6.02 -3.27
C GLN A 114 -7.52 -6.18 -3.87
N GLY A 115 -8.35 -5.17 -3.64
CA GLY A 115 -9.74 -5.16 -4.10
C GLY A 115 -9.88 -5.32 -5.61
N ALA A 116 -11.07 -5.72 -6.02
CA ALA A 116 -11.45 -5.79 -7.44
C ALA A 116 -11.61 -4.40 -8.04
N MET A 117 -11.33 -4.25 -9.33
CA MET A 117 -11.70 -3.04 -10.06
C MET A 117 -13.23 -2.92 -10.09
N PRO A 118 -13.82 -1.82 -9.62
CA PRO A 118 -15.26 -1.64 -9.65
C PRO A 118 -15.77 -1.50 -11.08
N GLU A 119 -17.03 -1.90 -11.27
CA GLU A 119 -17.70 -1.73 -12.56
C GLU A 119 -17.74 -0.26 -12.97
N ARG A 120 -17.68 -0.04 -14.28
CA ARG A 120 -17.76 1.29 -14.88
C ARG A 120 -19.15 1.49 -15.47
N MET A 121 -19.84 2.54 -15.02
CA MET A 121 -21.13 2.96 -15.55
C MET A 121 -20.98 4.26 -16.33
N ILE A 122 -21.42 4.25 -17.56
CA ILE A 122 -21.47 5.43 -18.42
C ILE A 122 -22.92 5.86 -18.53
N LEU A 123 -23.21 7.11 -18.18
CA LEU A 123 -24.49 7.75 -18.42
C LEU A 123 -24.27 8.94 -19.35
N GLN A 124 -24.95 8.96 -20.46
CA GLN A 124 -24.97 10.10 -21.39
C GLN A 124 -26.37 10.70 -21.40
N LEU A 125 -26.42 12.02 -21.27
CA LEU A 125 -27.65 12.80 -21.30
C LEU A 125 -27.57 13.82 -22.42
N ASP A 126 -28.41 13.68 -23.45
CA ASP A 126 -28.61 14.75 -24.43
C ASP A 126 -29.72 15.67 -23.91
N HIS A 127 -29.44 16.97 -23.79
CA HIS A 127 -30.32 17.92 -23.15
C HIS A 127 -30.20 19.32 -23.74
N THR A 128 -31.19 20.16 -23.44
CA THR A 128 -31.21 21.60 -23.74
C THR A 128 -31.28 22.47 -22.48
N ASN A 129 -30.92 21.89 -21.35
CA ASN A 129 -30.88 22.63 -20.07
C ASN A 129 -29.80 23.71 -20.09
N THR A 130 -30.12 24.88 -19.53
CA THR A 130 -29.14 25.95 -19.28
C THR A 130 -28.29 25.68 -18.04
N THR A 131 -28.74 24.81 -17.16
CA THR A 131 -27.99 24.30 -16.02
C THR A 131 -28.35 22.85 -15.81
N LEU A 132 -27.37 21.98 -15.66
CA LEU A 132 -27.55 20.56 -15.34
C LEU A 132 -26.81 20.24 -14.04
N LYS A 133 -27.50 19.53 -13.16
CA LYS A 133 -26.92 18.97 -11.94
C LYS A 133 -26.59 17.50 -12.17
N SER A 134 -25.44 17.07 -11.68
CA SER A 134 -25.09 15.64 -11.68
C SER A 134 -26.17 14.80 -11.03
N PRO A 135 -26.50 13.62 -11.57
CA PRO A 135 -27.32 12.66 -10.88
C PRO A 135 -26.77 12.32 -9.49
N THR A 136 -27.67 11.92 -8.60
CA THR A 136 -27.29 11.30 -7.33
C THR A 136 -26.93 9.84 -7.60
N TRP A 137 -25.69 9.48 -7.34
CA TRP A 137 -25.16 8.13 -7.57
C TRP A 137 -25.30 7.28 -6.30
N ARG A 138 -25.45 5.96 -6.49
CA ARG A 138 -25.45 4.96 -5.43
C ARG A 138 -24.30 4.01 -5.64
N GLY A 139 -23.61 3.63 -4.56
CA GLY A 139 -22.45 2.74 -4.55
C GLY A 139 -21.58 3.00 -3.33
N ASP A 140 -20.51 2.23 -3.15
CA ASP A 140 -19.70 2.34 -1.94
C ASP A 140 -18.59 3.40 -2.08
N ILE A 141 -17.78 3.29 -3.11
CA ILE A 141 -16.69 4.25 -3.40
C ILE A 141 -16.91 4.74 -4.82
N ILE A 142 -17.53 5.90 -4.96
CA ILE A 142 -17.88 6.44 -6.27
C ILE A 142 -16.83 7.44 -6.69
N THR A 143 -16.18 7.15 -7.81
CA THR A 143 -15.23 8.03 -8.49
C THR A 143 -15.62 8.17 -9.95
N GLY A 144 -15.11 9.18 -10.64
CA GLY A 144 -15.38 9.32 -12.06
C GLY A 144 -15.08 10.71 -12.59
N ASN A 145 -15.43 10.89 -13.86
CA ASN A 145 -15.29 12.15 -14.58
C ASN A 145 -16.60 12.54 -15.22
N ILE A 146 -16.82 13.85 -15.31
CA ILE A 146 -17.96 14.45 -15.98
C ILE A 146 -17.43 15.27 -17.15
N SER A 147 -17.86 14.92 -18.36
CA SER A 147 -17.69 15.74 -19.55
C SER A 147 -19.03 16.45 -19.82
N TRP A 148 -19.05 17.77 -19.71
CA TRP A 148 -20.32 18.53 -19.78
C TRP A 148 -20.84 18.71 -21.20
N GLY A 149 -20.04 18.40 -22.22
CA GLY A 149 -20.45 18.45 -23.64
C GLY A 149 -20.15 19.78 -24.33
N ASP A 150 -19.77 20.80 -23.60
CA ASP A 150 -19.34 22.11 -24.11
C ASP A 150 -17.79 22.26 -24.15
N GLY A 151 -17.06 21.14 -23.94
CA GLY A 151 -15.61 21.09 -23.86
C GLY A 151 -15.06 21.21 -22.45
N THR A 152 -15.91 21.37 -21.43
CA THR A 152 -15.48 21.37 -20.04
C THR A 152 -15.56 19.96 -19.43
N GLU A 153 -14.56 19.64 -18.61
CA GLU A 153 -14.46 18.35 -17.90
C GLU A 153 -14.07 18.59 -16.45
N GLN A 154 -14.54 17.74 -15.56
CA GLN A 154 -14.15 17.76 -14.16
C GLN A 154 -14.22 16.36 -13.54
N SER A 155 -13.45 16.14 -12.49
CA SER A 155 -13.65 14.96 -11.63
C SER A 155 -14.99 15.06 -10.92
N TYR A 156 -15.64 13.91 -10.75
CA TYR A 156 -16.92 13.85 -10.03
C TYR A 156 -16.79 14.33 -8.59
N THR A 157 -17.70 15.20 -8.20
CA THR A 157 -17.99 15.54 -6.81
C THR A 157 -19.50 15.47 -6.61
N GLU A 158 -19.93 15.07 -5.43
CA GLU A 158 -21.36 14.99 -5.12
C GLU A 158 -22.03 16.37 -5.27
N GLY A 159 -23.14 16.40 -5.97
CA GLY A 159 -23.89 17.64 -6.25
C GLY A 159 -23.23 18.55 -7.30
N ALA A 160 -22.26 18.08 -8.05
CA ALA A 160 -21.66 18.84 -9.15
C ALA A 160 -22.74 19.38 -10.08
N SER A 161 -22.56 20.62 -10.53
CA SER A 161 -23.47 21.28 -11.48
C SER A 161 -22.70 22.14 -12.47
N HIS A 162 -23.25 22.33 -13.66
CA HIS A 162 -22.66 23.12 -14.71
C HIS A 162 -23.72 24.00 -15.40
N SER A 163 -23.34 25.20 -15.82
CA SER A 163 -24.19 26.14 -16.55
C SER A 163 -23.71 26.27 -17.98
N PHE A 164 -24.64 26.17 -18.92
CA PHE A 164 -24.41 26.18 -20.34
C PHE A 164 -24.83 27.49 -20.97
N SER A 165 -24.13 28.00 -21.95
CA SER A 165 -24.44 29.24 -22.66
C SER A 165 -25.44 29.07 -23.82
N GLY A 166 -26.18 27.97 -23.84
CA GLY A 166 -27.24 27.66 -24.80
C GLY A 166 -26.90 26.47 -25.69
N ALA A 167 -27.80 26.09 -26.59
CA ALA A 167 -27.77 24.94 -27.48
C ALA A 167 -27.87 23.58 -26.82
N LYS A 168 -28.09 22.57 -27.65
CA LYS A 168 -28.11 21.16 -27.25
C LYS A 168 -26.73 20.71 -26.79
N GLN A 169 -26.70 20.06 -25.64
CA GLN A 169 -25.48 19.49 -25.02
C GLN A 169 -25.61 17.97 -24.88
N SER A 170 -24.49 17.29 -24.85
CA SER A 170 -24.39 15.87 -24.58
C SER A 170 -23.44 15.67 -23.40
N THR A 171 -24.00 15.66 -22.20
CA THR A 171 -23.23 15.48 -20.96
C THR A 171 -22.99 14.00 -20.71
N LYS A 172 -21.74 13.61 -20.48
CA LYS A 172 -21.33 12.25 -20.17
C LYS A 172 -20.79 12.15 -18.76
N PHE A 173 -21.34 11.23 -18.01
CA PHE A 173 -20.87 10.80 -16.68
C PHE A 173 -20.20 9.44 -16.83
N ASP A 174 -18.94 9.36 -16.47
CA ASP A 174 -18.10 8.17 -16.55
C ASP A 174 -17.72 7.77 -15.13
N MET A 175 -18.48 6.85 -14.55
CA MET A 175 -18.46 6.59 -13.11
C MET A 175 -17.99 5.17 -12.80
N ARG A 176 -17.14 5.05 -11.77
CA ARG A 176 -16.73 3.76 -11.20
C ARG A 176 -17.29 3.59 -9.80
N GLY A 177 -17.59 2.36 -9.42
CA GLY A 177 -18.17 2.02 -8.13
C GLY A 177 -19.65 2.39 -7.99
N ALA A 178 -20.24 2.97 -9.02
CA ALA A 178 -21.67 3.25 -9.05
C ALA A 178 -22.46 1.98 -9.39
N THR A 179 -23.46 1.65 -8.55
CA THR A 179 -24.40 0.54 -8.75
C THR A 179 -25.77 1.03 -9.23
N GLY A 180 -25.96 2.33 -9.31
CA GLY A 180 -27.17 2.98 -9.79
C GLY A 180 -27.10 4.49 -9.65
N PHE A 181 -28.11 5.17 -10.19
CA PHE A 181 -28.21 6.62 -10.11
C PHE A 181 -29.68 7.06 -10.07
N ARG A 182 -29.87 8.32 -9.71
CA ARG A 182 -31.16 9.03 -9.77
C ARG A 182 -30.96 10.40 -10.39
N ILE A 183 -31.67 10.67 -11.48
CA ILE A 183 -31.74 11.98 -12.10
C ILE A 183 -32.87 12.75 -11.41
N GLU A 184 -32.57 13.90 -10.83
CA GLU A 184 -33.57 14.73 -10.15
C GLU A 184 -34.21 15.75 -11.12
N GLN A 185 -33.48 16.17 -12.13
CA GLN A 185 -33.92 17.13 -13.12
C GLN A 185 -34.07 16.43 -14.47
N ILE A 186 -35.30 16.08 -14.84
CA ILE A 186 -35.61 15.36 -16.09
C ILE A 186 -36.16 16.27 -17.19
N ASP A 187 -36.49 17.51 -16.87
CA ASP A 187 -36.95 18.46 -17.87
C ASP A 187 -35.88 18.78 -18.89
N ASN A 188 -36.27 18.91 -20.16
CA ASN A 188 -35.38 19.20 -21.29
C ASN A 188 -34.27 18.13 -21.53
N ILE A 189 -34.40 16.93 -21.01
CA ILE A 189 -33.59 15.76 -21.42
C ILE A 189 -34.28 15.14 -22.63
N GLU A 190 -33.54 15.04 -23.72
CA GLU A 190 -34.06 14.52 -25.01
C GLU A 190 -33.69 13.05 -25.17
N ASN A 191 -32.56 12.62 -24.66
CA ASN A 191 -32.10 11.23 -24.72
C ASN A 191 -31.29 10.83 -23.48
N ILE A 192 -31.39 9.58 -23.10
CA ILE A 192 -30.64 8.95 -22.03
C ILE A 192 -30.03 7.66 -22.54
N GLU A 193 -28.72 7.58 -22.53
CA GLU A 193 -27.99 6.35 -22.85
C GLU A 193 -27.24 5.85 -21.62
N ILE A 194 -27.36 4.55 -21.34
CA ILE A 194 -26.68 3.90 -20.23
C ILE A 194 -25.81 2.78 -20.76
N GLY A 195 -24.51 2.87 -20.52
CA GLY A 195 -23.52 1.84 -20.77
C GLY A 195 -22.98 1.28 -19.45
N ILE A 196 -22.87 -0.04 -19.37
CA ILE A 196 -22.14 -0.72 -18.30
C ILE A 196 -20.98 -1.43 -18.99
N GLU A 197 -19.77 -0.95 -18.75
CA GLU A 197 -18.57 -1.63 -19.24
C GLU A 197 -18.13 -2.64 -18.17
N LEU A 198 -18.28 -3.88 -18.58
CA LEU A 198 -17.94 -5.05 -17.78
C LEU A 198 -16.45 -5.35 -17.87
#